data_d19d4bba7500473e08e2f8625f0ed018
#
_entry.id   d19d4bba7500473e08e2f8625f0ed018
#
_cell.length_a   1.000
_cell.length_b   1.000
_cell.length_c   1.000
_cell.angle_alpha   90.00
_cell.angle_beta   90.00
_cell.angle_gamma   90.00
#
_symmetry.space_group_name_H-M   'P 1'
#
loop_
_entity.id
_entity.type
_entity.pdbx_description
1 polymer ?
#
loop_
_entity_poly.entity_id
_entity_poly.type
_entity_poly.pdbx_seq_one_letter_code
_entity_poly.pdbx_strand_id
1 'polypeptide(L)'
;MNMKIQNIYRLLPAALLLLLAASCAQEELPAAQDDARQLVLSVTDGGYASAVDNRTTRAVENGYTTEFAQGDACGLYIVRNGSIVENNLKLIAETSSSAAGGLAWKARDPQGNDVNLYHAPDYRYFVYYPYQADMADKVDANASDDAGFFAPLINDWQPQADQSDYKTGYAASDLMTASGSVSGRNAAGNRTLTFAMTHRMALVVVDMPRTAASSVRFDAAACPSVFPDGSYRYLFKPASGVKLSASYNDGQIHEFDIDVAASALAPGSYKTYKVDGGAS
;
A
#
# COMPACT_ATOMS: atom_id res chain seq x y z
N MET A 1 -6.05 -87.03 30.65
CA MET A 1 -6.54 -85.80 31.30
C MET A 1 -6.69 -84.79 30.20
N ASN A 2 -7.90 -84.72 29.55
CA ASN A 2 -8.23 -83.88 28.42
C ASN A 2 -8.80 -82.60 28.94
N MET A 3 -8.07 -81.55 28.80
CA MET A 3 -8.54 -80.22 29.13
C MET A 3 -8.89 -79.47 27.84
N LYS A 4 -10.16 -79.07 27.77
CA LYS A 4 -10.88 -78.51 26.57
C LYS A 4 -10.30 -77.26 26.04
N ILE A 5 -9.77 -77.31 24.81
CA ILE A 5 -9.33 -76.17 24.01
C ILE A 5 -10.54 -75.56 23.18
N GLN A 6 -11.70 -75.50 23.75
CA GLN A 6 -12.87 -75.01 22.95
C GLN A 6 -13.36 -73.60 23.28
N ASN A 7 -12.77 -72.92 24.27
CA ASN A 7 -13.28 -71.56 24.65
C ASN A 7 -12.44 -70.40 24.23
N ILE A 8 -11.34 -70.62 23.49
CA ILE A 8 -10.47 -69.52 23.05
C ILE A 8 -10.94 -68.87 21.74
N TYR A 9 -11.68 -69.61 20.92
CA TYR A 9 -12.14 -69.10 19.61
C TYR A 9 -13.44 -68.29 19.62
N ARG A 10 -14.12 -68.17 20.75
CA ARG A 10 -15.38 -67.39 20.84
C ARG A 10 -15.19 -65.95 21.29
N LEU A 11 -14.03 -65.57 21.71
CA LEU A 11 -13.73 -64.15 22.13
C LEU A 11 -13.00 -63.35 21.07
N LEU A 12 -12.42 -63.96 20.04
CA LEU A 12 -11.73 -63.25 18.96
C LEU A 12 -12.63 -62.44 18.03
N PRO A 13 -13.85 -62.86 17.66
CA PRO A 13 -14.67 -62.02 16.75
C PRO A 13 -15.28 -60.81 17.45
N ALA A 14 -15.43 -60.80 18.78
CA ALA A 14 -15.98 -59.64 19.50
C ALA A 14 -14.97 -58.52 19.70
N ALA A 15 -13.68 -58.84 19.85
CA ALA A 15 -12.61 -57.83 19.93
C ALA A 15 -12.28 -57.20 18.57
N LEU A 16 -12.45 -57.94 17.45
CA LEU A 16 -12.19 -57.43 16.12
C LEU A 16 -13.34 -56.49 15.60
N LEU A 17 -14.57 -56.71 16.10
CA LEU A 17 -15.71 -55.84 15.77
C LEU A 17 -15.69 -54.51 16.54
N LEU A 18 -15.02 -54.44 17.70
CA LEU A 18 -14.87 -53.20 18.49
C LEU A 18 -13.77 -52.27 17.94
N LEU A 19 -12.81 -52.78 17.16
CA LEU A 19 -11.77 -52.00 16.50
C LEU A 19 -12.22 -51.34 15.20
N LEU A 20 -13.34 -51.77 14.62
CA LEU A 20 -13.91 -51.17 13.40
C LEU A 20 -14.90 -50.03 13.67
N ALA A 21 -15.31 -49.83 14.94
CA ALA A 21 -16.24 -48.76 15.31
C ALA A 21 -15.52 -47.47 15.77
N ALA A 22 -14.18 -47.45 15.87
CA ALA A 22 -13.40 -46.27 16.25
C ALA A 22 -12.85 -45.49 15.06
N SER A 23 -13.23 -45.84 13.83
CA SER A 23 -12.68 -45.23 12.60
C SER A 23 -13.66 -44.29 11.88
N CYS A 24 -14.65 -43.74 12.54
CA CYS A 24 -15.54 -42.71 11.97
C CYS A 24 -15.80 -41.61 12.99
N ALA A 25 -14.77 -41.06 13.64
CA ALA A 25 -14.73 -39.67 13.96
C ALA A 25 -13.84 -39.03 12.87
N GLN A 26 -14.36 -38.93 11.66
CA GLN A 26 -13.95 -37.81 10.82
C GLN A 26 -14.33 -36.59 11.63
N GLU A 27 -13.33 -35.97 12.29
CA GLU A 27 -13.43 -34.54 12.50
C GLU A 27 -13.83 -33.98 11.14
N GLU A 28 -15.05 -33.48 11.00
CA GLU A 28 -15.40 -32.56 9.95
C GLU A 28 -14.41 -31.41 10.08
N LEU A 29 -13.35 -31.48 9.29
CA LEU A 29 -12.55 -30.32 9.00
C LEU A 29 -13.54 -29.21 8.64
N PRO A 30 -13.47 -28.04 9.27
CA PRO A 30 -14.41 -26.98 9.00
C PRO A 30 -14.48 -26.79 7.50
N ALA A 31 -15.67 -26.90 6.94
CA ALA A 31 -15.99 -26.67 5.55
C ALA A 31 -15.70 -25.20 5.23
N ALA A 32 -14.45 -24.89 4.92
CA ALA A 32 -14.01 -23.58 4.43
C ALA A 32 -12.58 -23.61 3.86
N GLN A 33 -12.22 -24.62 3.10
CA GLN A 33 -11.15 -24.46 2.13
C GLN A 33 -11.76 -24.37 0.74
N ASP A 34 -12.65 -23.40 0.55
CA ASP A 34 -13.24 -23.17 -0.77
C ASP A 34 -12.27 -22.42 -1.72
N ASP A 35 -11.06 -22.08 -1.25
CA ASP A 35 -10.05 -21.38 -2.05
C ASP A 35 -8.62 -21.89 -1.81
N ALA A 36 -8.36 -23.15 -2.17
CA ALA A 36 -7.00 -23.71 -2.19
C ALA A 36 -6.09 -23.07 -3.27
N ARG A 37 -6.53 -22.02 -3.95
CA ARG A 37 -5.76 -21.33 -4.97
C ARG A 37 -5.20 -20.03 -4.45
N GLN A 38 -3.93 -19.81 -4.78
CA GLN A 38 -3.19 -18.60 -4.43
C GLN A 38 -3.86 -17.34 -4.98
N LEU A 39 -3.91 -16.27 -4.17
CA LEU A 39 -4.33 -14.95 -4.60
C LEU A 39 -3.28 -14.35 -5.56
N VAL A 40 -3.75 -13.76 -6.64
CA VAL A 40 -2.95 -12.87 -7.48
C VAL A 40 -3.01 -11.47 -6.88
N LEU A 41 -1.87 -10.84 -6.64
CA LEU A 41 -1.81 -9.52 -6.03
C LEU A 41 -1.73 -8.42 -7.08
N SER A 42 -2.48 -7.35 -6.88
CA SER A 42 -2.45 -6.14 -7.71
C SER A 42 -2.43 -4.91 -6.81
N VAL A 43 -1.44 -4.04 -6.98
CA VAL A 43 -1.34 -2.75 -6.30
C VAL A 43 -1.27 -1.67 -7.36
N THR A 44 -2.17 -0.71 -7.28
CA THR A 44 -2.27 0.43 -8.20
C THR A 44 -2.35 1.73 -7.40
N ASP A 45 -1.85 2.81 -7.98
CA ASP A 45 -2.03 4.14 -7.40
C ASP A 45 -3.36 4.74 -7.86
N GLY A 46 -4.07 5.40 -6.94
CA GLY A 46 -5.30 6.15 -7.21
C GLY A 46 -5.06 7.59 -7.67
N GLY A 47 -3.83 8.08 -7.56
CA GLY A 47 -3.43 9.45 -7.92
C GLY A 47 -3.90 10.52 -6.95
N TYR A 48 -3.38 11.73 -7.13
CA TYR A 48 -3.76 12.93 -6.39
C TYR A 48 -4.95 13.63 -7.04
N ALA A 49 -5.93 14.06 -6.24
CA ALA A 49 -7.06 14.88 -6.70
C ALA A 49 -6.69 16.37 -6.72
N SER A 50 -7.11 17.12 -7.75
CA SER A 50 -6.92 18.58 -7.79
C SER A 50 -7.70 19.26 -6.66
N ALA A 51 -7.03 20.12 -5.88
CA ALA A 51 -7.66 20.94 -4.85
C ALA A 51 -8.33 22.21 -5.43
N VAL A 52 -8.09 22.50 -6.71
CA VAL A 52 -8.69 23.64 -7.42
C VAL A 52 -9.76 23.10 -8.34
N ASP A 53 -10.99 23.28 -7.97
CA ASP A 53 -12.21 23.48 -8.73
C ASP A 53 -13.37 22.53 -8.47
N ASN A 54 -14.38 23.15 -7.84
CA ASN A 54 -15.80 22.88 -8.10
C ASN A 54 -16.27 23.46 -9.47
N ARG A 55 -15.41 23.60 -10.47
CA ARG A 55 -15.84 24.02 -11.81
C ARG A 55 -15.95 22.84 -12.74
N THR A 56 -17.19 22.56 -13.12
CA THR A 56 -17.67 21.64 -14.14
C THR A 56 -17.05 21.92 -15.52
N THR A 57 -15.74 21.74 -15.68
CA THR A 57 -15.13 21.59 -16.99
C THR A 57 -14.48 20.20 -17.03
N ARG A 58 -15.01 19.38 -17.94
CA ARG A 58 -14.59 18.00 -18.23
C ARG A 58 -13.20 17.98 -18.91
N ALA A 59 -12.19 18.48 -18.25
CA ALA A 59 -10.82 18.06 -18.49
C ALA A 59 -10.48 17.19 -17.27
N VAL A 60 -10.49 15.89 -17.45
CA VAL A 60 -9.82 14.95 -16.54
C VAL A 60 -8.34 15.27 -16.73
N GLU A 61 -7.81 16.20 -15.93
CA GLU A 61 -6.39 16.22 -15.68
C GLU A 61 -6.11 14.89 -15.01
N ASN A 62 -5.34 14.03 -15.68
CA ASN A 62 -4.79 12.84 -15.04
C ASN A 62 -3.99 13.33 -13.84
N GLY A 63 -4.58 13.23 -12.65
CA GLY A 63 -3.95 13.64 -11.41
C GLY A 63 -2.57 13.00 -11.31
N TYR A 64 -1.66 13.67 -10.63
CA TYR A 64 -0.31 13.15 -10.41
C TYR A 64 -0.39 11.77 -9.79
N THR A 65 0.27 10.79 -10.41
CA THR A 65 0.30 9.38 -9.99
C THR A 65 1.72 8.96 -9.67
N THR A 66 1.86 8.00 -8.78
CA THR A 66 3.11 7.32 -8.49
C THR A 66 3.17 6.05 -9.33
N GLU A 67 4.20 5.91 -10.16
CA GLU A 67 4.47 4.69 -10.89
C GLU A 67 5.35 3.76 -10.04
N PHE A 68 4.82 2.62 -9.66
CA PHE A 68 5.59 1.60 -8.96
C PHE A 68 6.63 0.97 -9.88
N ALA A 69 7.81 0.71 -9.35
CA ALA A 69 8.94 0.13 -10.05
C ALA A 69 9.39 -1.19 -9.39
N GLN A 70 10.21 -1.95 -10.10
CA GLN A 70 10.84 -3.13 -9.52
C GLN A 70 11.59 -2.79 -8.23
N GLY A 71 11.31 -3.55 -7.17
CA GLY A 71 11.90 -3.39 -5.86
C GLY A 71 11.11 -2.51 -4.90
N ASP A 72 10.06 -1.81 -5.38
CA ASP A 72 9.13 -1.13 -4.48
C ASP A 72 8.46 -2.12 -3.55
N ALA A 73 8.22 -1.72 -2.31
CA ALA A 73 7.70 -2.59 -1.30
C ALA A 73 6.58 -1.95 -0.46
N CYS A 74 5.54 -2.76 -0.21
CA CYS A 74 4.41 -2.43 0.65
C CYS A 74 4.40 -3.35 1.89
N GLY A 75 3.73 -2.91 2.96
CA GLY A 75 3.43 -3.76 4.12
C GLY A 75 1.97 -4.20 4.11
N LEU A 76 1.74 -5.52 4.10
CA LEU A 76 0.40 -6.12 4.11
C LEU A 76 0.03 -6.60 5.50
N TYR A 77 -1.22 -6.33 5.88
CA TYR A 77 -1.88 -6.90 7.04
C TYR A 77 -3.11 -7.70 6.61
N ILE A 78 -3.32 -8.84 7.26
CA ILE A 78 -4.56 -9.62 7.15
C ILE A 78 -5.20 -9.65 8.53
N VAL A 79 -6.47 -9.26 8.60
CA VAL A 79 -7.23 -9.17 9.85
C VAL A 79 -8.46 -10.05 9.77
N ARG A 80 -8.72 -10.78 10.85
CA ARG A 80 -9.90 -11.62 11.04
C ARG A 80 -10.53 -11.32 12.38
N ASN A 81 -11.79 -10.91 12.40
CA ASN A 81 -12.53 -10.66 13.64
C ASN A 81 -11.80 -9.75 14.65
N GLY A 82 -11.16 -8.67 14.16
CA GLY A 82 -10.39 -7.74 15.00
C GLY A 82 -9.01 -8.22 15.43
N SER A 83 -8.58 -9.42 15.00
CA SER A 83 -7.25 -9.95 15.29
C SER A 83 -6.38 -9.96 14.03
N ILE A 84 -5.13 -9.56 14.16
CA ILE A 84 -4.15 -9.61 13.08
C ILE A 84 -3.72 -11.07 12.87
N VAL A 85 -3.94 -11.60 11.66
CA VAL A 85 -3.55 -12.96 11.25
C VAL A 85 -2.19 -12.94 10.57
N GLU A 86 -1.97 -11.96 9.67
CA GLU A 86 -0.67 -11.67 9.06
C GLU A 86 -0.26 -10.26 9.43
N ASN A 87 0.96 -10.12 9.97
CA ASN A 87 1.46 -8.87 10.53
C ASN A 87 2.62 -8.34 9.69
N ASN A 88 2.40 -7.20 9.02
CA ASN A 88 3.43 -6.48 8.26
C ASN A 88 4.18 -7.34 7.24
N LEU A 89 3.46 -8.22 6.55
CA LEU A 89 4.05 -9.08 5.52
C LEU A 89 4.52 -8.22 4.35
N LYS A 90 5.79 -8.39 3.95
CA LYS A 90 6.37 -7.56 2.89
C LYS A 90 5.87 -7.99 1.52
N LEU A 91 5.23 -7.08 0.77
CA LEU A 91 4.96 -7.24 -0.65
C LEU A 91 6.06 -6.54 -1.45
N ILE A 92 6.63 -7.22 -2.45
CA ILE A 92 7.66 -6.66 -3.33
C ILE A 92 7.16 -6.68 -4.77
N ALA A 93 7.35 -5.56 -5.48
CA ALA A 93 7.13 -5.47 -6.92
C ALA A 93 8.31 -6.10 -7.69
N GLU A 94 8.01 -7.05 -8.56
CA GLU A 94 8.98 -7.73 -9.42
C GLU A 94 8.57 -7.61 -10.89
N THR A 95 9.53 -7.48 -11.79
CA THR A 95 9.24 -7.51 -13.24
C THR A 95 8.65 -8.84 -13.64
N SER A 96 7.58 -8.80 -14.43
CA SER A 96 6.88 -9.99 -14.91
C SER A 96 6.31 -9.78 -16.31
N SER A 97 6.70 -10.62 -17.24
CA SER A 97 6.16 -10.60 -18.61
C SER A 97 4.69 -11.06 -18.70
N SER A 98 4.18 -11.72 -17.67
CA SER A 98 2.81 -12.22 -17.60
C SER A 98 1.85 -11.33 -16.81
N ALA A 99 2.36 -10.32 -16.09
CA ALA A 99 1.55 -9.38 -15.33
C ALA A 99 1.13 -8.17 -16.18
N ALA A 100 -0.12 -7.75 -16.03
CA ALA A 100 -0.59 -6.49 -16.62
C ALA A 100 0.25 -5.32 -16.04
N GLY A 101 0.79 -4.46 -16.91
CA GLY A 101 1.69 -3.38 -16.49
C GLY A 101 3.13 -3.81 -16.22
N GLY A 102 3.51 -5.08 -16.47
CA GLY A 102 4.89 -5.53 -16.37
C GLY A 102 5.41 -5.77 -14.95
N LEU A 103 4.59 -5.59 -13.91
CA LEU A 103 4.93 -5.82 -12.51
C LEU A 103 4.02 -6.87 -11.88
N ALA A 104 4.60 -7.82 -11.15
CA ALA A 104 3.92 -8.75 -10.26
C ALA A 104 4.28 -8.44 -8.82
N TRP A 105 3.29 -8.41 -7.95
CA TRP A 105 3.50 -8.24 -6.52
C TRP A 105 3.58 -9.60 -5.84
N LYS A 106 4.62 -9.81 -5.03
CA LYS A 106 4.85 -11.06 -4.30
C LYS A 106 5.01 -10.81 -2.82
N ALA A 107 4.36 -11.66 -2.02
CA ALA A 107 4.53 -11.65 -0.59
C ALA A 107 5.81 -12.42 -0.19
N ARG A 108 6.57 -11.85 0.75
CA ARG A 108 7.84 -12.37 1.24
C ARG A 108 7.82 -12.52 2.75
N ASP A 109 8.33 -13.64 3.25
CA ASP A 109 8.61 -13.79 4.67
C ASP A 109 9.85 -12.98 5.09
N PRO A 110 10.18 -12.87 6.40
CA PRO A 110 11.36 -12.17 6.86
C PRO A 110 12.70 -12.77 6.33
N GLN A 111 12.69 -14.01 5.85
CA GLN A 111 13.84 -14.70 5.26
C GLN A 111 13.93 -14.47 3.74
N GLY A 112 12.91 -13.80 3.15
CA GLY A 112 12.85 -13.50 1.72
C GLY A 112 12.23 -14.60 0.85
N ASN A 113 11.64 -15.65 1.44
CA ASN A 113 10.96 -16.69 0.70
C ASN A 113 9.56 -16.24 0.25
N ASP A 114 9.07 -16.81 -0.85
CA ASP A 114 7.71 -16.58 -1.35
C ASP A 114 6.67 -17.09 -0.35
N VAL A 115 5.69 -16.25 -0.02
CA VAL A 115 4.53 -16.60 0.78
C VAL A 115 3.30 -16.65 -0.10
N ASN A 116 2.62 -17.79 -0.12
CA ASN A 116 1.36 -17.95 -0.83
C ASN A 116 0.21 -17.46 0.03
N LEU A 117 -0.58 -16.52 -0.48
CA LEU A 117 -1.76 -16.00 0.18
C LEU A 117 -3.02 -16.67 -0.37
N TYR A 118 -3.95 -16.97 0.54
CA TYR A 118 -5.23 -17.60 0.23
C TYR A 118 -6.37 -16.73 0.76
N HIS A 119 -7.51 -16.78 0.09
CA HIS A 119 -8.68 -16.02 0.51
C HIS A 119 -9.51 -16.80 1.52
N ALA A 120 -9.97 -16.09 2.57
CA ALA A 120 -11.08 -16.53 3.40
C ALA A 120 -12.15 -15.42 3.45
N PRO A 121 -13.46 -15.77 3.48
CA PRO A 121 -14.55 -14.78 3.37
C PRO A 121 -14.57 -13.72 4.49
N ASP A 122 -14.03 -14.06 5.65
CA ASP A 122 -13.97 -13.20 6.84
C ASP A 122 -12.63 -12.45 6.99
N TYR A 123 -11.76 -12.53 5.99
CA TYR A 123 -10.49 -11.79 5.96
C TYR A 123 -10.70 -10.37 5.43
N ARG A 124 -10.10 -9.41 6.14
CA ARG A 124 -9.89 -8.04 5.68
C ARG A 124 -8.41 -7.86 5.40
N TYR A 125 -8.09 -7.11 4.35
CA TYR A 125 -6.74 -6.90 3.88
C TYR A 125 -6.45 -5.41 3.88
N PHE A 126 -5.31 -5.01 4.46
CA PHE A 126 -4.86 -3.63 4.50
C PHE A 126 -3.41 -3.55 4.06
N VAL A 127 -3.09 -2.56 3.24
CA VAL A 127 -1.73 -2.36 2.73
C VAL A 127 -1.33 -0.90 2.88
N TYR A 128 -0.03 -0.66 3.08
CA TYR A 128 0.56 0.67 3.06
C TYR A 128 1.88 0.69 2.29
N TYR A 129 2.24 1.83 1.76
CA TYR A 129 3.49 2.12 1.07
C TYR A 129 4.07 3.46 1.60
N PRO A 130 5.39 3.64 1.68
CA PRO A 130 6.45 2.64 1.51
C PRO A 130 6.61 1.71 2.72
N TYR A 131 7.08 0.49 2.49
CA TYR A 131 7.29 -0.50 3.54
C TYR A 131 8.21 0.00 4.65
N GLN A 132 7.80 -0.20 5.90
CA GLN A 132 8.58 0.04 7.11
C GLN A 132 8.77 -1.28 7.87
N ALA A 133 9.99 -1.56 8.33
CA ALA A 133 10.26 -2.79 9.09
C ALA A 133 9.64 -2.74 10.50
N ASP A 134 9.66 -1.56 11.13
CA ASP A 134 9.10 -1.33 12.45
C ASP A 134 7.71 -0.69 12.35
N MET A 135 6.71 -1.49 12.68
CA MET A 135 5.29 -1.10 12.68
C MET A 135 4.63 -1.32 14.05
N ALA A 136 5.44 -1.41 15.12
CA ALA A 136 4.91 -1.52 16.48
C ALA A 136 3.97 -0.34 16.79
N ASP A 137 2.78 -0.63 17.31
CA ASP A 137 1.75 0.35 17.69
C ASP A 137 1.30 1.31 16.57
N LYS A 138 1.53 0.94 15.30
CA LYS A 138 1.19 1.78 14.13
C LYS A 138 -0.14 1.42 13.45
N VAL A 139 -0.90 0.43 13.97
CA VAL A 139 -2.14 -0.04 13.38
C VAL A 139 -3.24 -0.26 14.41
N ASP A 140 -4.51 -0.09 13.99
CA ASP A 140 -5.71 -0.43 14.78
C ASP A 140 -6.49 -1.55 14.09
N ALA A 141 -6.37 -2.78 14.61
CA ALA A 141 -7.03 -3.96 14.06
C ALA A 141 -8.57 -3.93 14.11
N ASN A 142 -9.17 -3.03 14.90
CA ASN A 142 -10.63 -2.89 15.02
C ASN A 142 -11.23 -1.97 13.95
N ALA A 143 -10.41 -1.15 13.30
CA ALA A 143 -10.88 -0.23 12.26
C ALA A 143 -11.50 -0.96 11.07
N SER A 144 -12.47 -0.33 10.41
CA SER A 144 -13.20 -0.91 9.27
C SER A 144 -12.57 -0.63 7.92
N ASP A 145 -11.75 0.42 7.81
CA ASP A 145 -11.10 0.88 6.59
C ASP A 145 -9.61 1.11 6.81
N ASP A 146 -8.88 1.35 5.73
CA ASP A 146 -7.43 1.55 5.77
C ASP A 146 -7.03 2.86 6.47
N ALA A 147 -7.81 3.92 6.34
CA ALA A 147 -7.52 5.19 7.01
C ALA A 147 -7.57 5.04 8.53
N GLY A 148 -8.58 4.33 9.05
CA GLY A 148 -8.69 4.00 10.46
C GLY A 148 -7.65 2.98 10.90
N PHE A 149 -7.42 1.92 10.10
CA PHE A 149 -6.43 0.89 10.42
C PHE A 149 -5.02 1.46 10.56
N PHE A 150 -4.62 2.35 9.65
CA PHE A 150 -3.31 3.01 9.68
C PHE A 150 -3.33 4.41 10.35
N ALA A 151 -4.38 4.78 11.10
CA ALA A 151 -4.45 6.09 11.74
C ALA A 151 -3.23 6.41 12.62
N PRO A 152 -2.70 5.48 13.46
CA PRO A 152 -1.48 5.76 14.21
C PRO A 152 -0.27 6.02 13.30
N LEU A 153 -0.08 5.22 12.24
CA LEU A 153 0.99 5.43 11.25
C LEU A 153 0.85 6.79 10.56
N ILE A 154 -0.35 7.14 10.08
CA ILE A 154 -0.62 8.41 9.41
C ILE A 154 -0.33 9.59 10.34
N ASN A 155 -0.72 9.48 11.61
CA ASN A 155 -0.48 10.53 12.61
C ASN A 155 1.00 10.74 12.91
N ASP A 156 1.79 9.68 12.91
CA ASP A 156 3.23 9.74 13.19
C ASP A 156 4.09 10.04 11.97
N TRP A 157 3.54 9.85 10.75
CA TRP A 157 4.30 10.01 9.52
C TRP A 157 4.84 11.42 9.36
N GLN A 158 6.12 11.52 9.01
CA GLN A 158 6.80 12.78 8.75
C GLN A 158 7.47 12.70 7.38
N PRO A 159 6.98 13.43 6.36
CA PRO A 159 7.70 13.60 5.10
C PRO A 159 9.08 14.21 5.33
N GLN A 160 10.05 13.83 4.51
CA GLN A 160 11.39 14.39 4.60
C GLN A 160 11.42 15.85 4.15
N ALA A 161 12.26 16.66 4.79
CA ALA A 161 12.47 18.05 4.41
C ALA A 161 13.19 18.16 3.04
N ASP A 162 14.18 17.30 2.82
CA ASP A 162 14.86 17.19 1.54
C ASP A 162 14.26 16.05 0.72
N GLN A 163 13.51 16.40 -0.30
CA GLN A 163 12.89 15.49 -1.25
C GLN A 163 13.53 15.59 -2.66
N SER A 164 14.69 16.22 -2.77
CA SER A 164 15.39 16.43 -4.05
C SER A 164 15.79 15.13 -4.74
N ASP A 165 16.12 14.07 -3.98
CA ASP A 165 16.24 12.71 -4.50
C ASP A 165 14.87 12.05 -4.60
N TYR A 166 14.53 11.58 -5.81
CA TYR A 166 13.22 10.99 -6.06
C TYR A 166 12.93 9.76 -5.18
N LYS A 167 13.89 8.85 -5.03
CA LYS A 167 13.68 7.59 -4.31
C LYS A 167 13.73 7.74 -2.81
N THR A 168 14.80 8.36 -2.32
CA THR A 168 15.10 8.41 -0.89
C THR A 168 14.44 9.60 -0.20
N GLY A 169 14.07 10.64 -0.95
CA GLY A 169 13.39 11.83 -0.46
C GLY A 169 11.91 11.82 -0.79
N TYR A 170 11.55 11.99 -2.07
CA TYR A 170 10.16 12.15 -2.50
C TYR A 170 9.32 10.89 -2.30
N ALA A 171 9.67 9.77 -2.96
CA ALA A 171 8.91 8.53 -2.86
C ALA A 171 8.88 7.96 -1.43
N ALA A 172 9.96 8.14 -0.67
CA ALA A 172 10.01 7.75 0.74
C ALA A 172 9.12 8.63 1.66
N SER A 173 8.70 9.81 1.19
CA SER A 173 7.76 10.69 1.90
C SER A 173 6.29 10.40 1.57
N ASP A 174 6.01 9.67 0.50
CA ASP A 174 4.66 9.45 -0.04
C ASP A 174 3.94 8.30 0.66
N LEU A 175 3.38 8.57 1.83
CA LEU A 175 2.56 7.56 2.51
C LEU A 175 1.26 7.33 1.76
N MET A 176 1.05 6.09 1.33
CA MET A 176 -0.21 5.63 0.73
C MET A 176 -0.76 4.44 1.51
N THR A 177 -2.09 4.29 1.55
CA THR A 177 -2.76 3.14 2.17
C THR A 177 -3.93 2.66 1.32
N ALA A 178 -4.32 1.40 1.47
CA ALA A 178 -5.51 0.86 0.84
C ALA A 178 -6.13 -0.30 1.62
N SER A 179 -7.45 -0.42 1.51
CA SER A 179 -8.19 -1.64 1.84
C SER A 179 -8.21 -2.57 0.63
N GLY A 180 -7.99 -3.87 0.86
CA GLY A 180 -7.98 -4.88 -0.20
C GLY A 180 -9.37 -5.28 -0.65
N SER A 181 -9.56 -5.45 -1.96
CA SER A 181 -10.77 -5.98 -2.59
C SER A 181 -10.44 -7.28 -3.31
N VAL A 182 -11.20 -8.34 -3.03
CA VAL A 182 -11.00 -9.66 -3.67
C VAL A 182 -12.01 -9.86 -4.78
N SER A 183 -11.53 -10.09 -6.00
CA SER A 183 -12.38 -10.35 -7.18
C SER A 183 -13.04 -11.73 -7.13
N GLY A 184 -14.03 -11.94 -8.01
CA GLY A 184 -14.48 -13.27 -8.38
C GLY A 184 -13.36 -14.09 -9.05
N ARG A 185 -13.59 -15.40 -9.20
CA ARG A 185 -12.64 -16.27 -9.91
C ARG A 185 -12.56 -15.93 -11.40
N ASN A 186 -11.33 -15.86 -11.93
CA ASN A 186 -11.11 -15.76 -13.37
C ASN A 186 -11.24 -17.14 -14.07
N ALA A 187 -11.07 -17.19 -15.38
CA ALA A 187 -11.14 -18.44 -16.16
C ALA A 187 -10.13 -19.51 -15.71
N ALA A 188 -8.99 -19.12 -15.14
CA ALA A 188 -8.00 -20.03 -14.56
C ALA A 188 -8.35 -20.46 -13.13
N GLY A 189 -9.47 -19.94 -12.57
CA GLY A 189 -9.94 -20.20 -11.22
C GLY A 189 -9.23 -19.41 -10.13
N ASN A 190 -8.38 -18.44 -10.47
CA ASN A 190 -7.68 -17.59 -9.51
C ASN A 190 -8.53 -16.38 -9.15
N ARG A 191 -8.36 -15.87 -7.92
CA ARG A 191 -8.88 -14.57 -7.47
C ARG A 191 -7.77 -13.55 -7.45
N THR A 192 -8.10 -12.30 -7.70
CA THR A 192 -7.17 -11.18 -7.55
C THR A 192 -7.50 -10.41 -6.29
N LEU A 193 -6.51 -10.18 -5.44
CA LEU A 193 -6.56 -9.23 -4.34
C LEU A 193 -5.97 -7.90 -4.84
N THR A 194 -6.83 -6.91 -4.98
CA THR A 194 -6.49 -5.60 -5.53
C THR A 194 -6.44 -4.56 -4.42
N PHE A 195 -5.43 -3.71 -4.46
CA PHE A 195 -5.26 -2.53 -3.62
C PHE A 195 -5.18 -1.28 -4.50
N ALA A 196 -6.18 -0.41 -4.41
CA ALA A 196 -6.16 0.92 -5.01
C ALA A 196 -5.64 1.90 -3.95
N MET A 197 -4.38 2.28 -4.06
CA MET A 197 -3.69 3.09 -3.05
C MET A 197 -4.23 4.51 -3.02
N THR A 198 -4.37 5.06 -1.82
CA THR A 198 -4.78 6.45 -1.57
C THR A 198 -3.65 7.18 -0.85
N HIS A 199 -3.23 8.31 -1.38
CA HIS A 199 -2.20 9.17 -0.78
C HIS A 199 -2.70 9.78 0.54
N ARG A 200 -1.83 9.82 1.54
CA ARG A 200 -2.10 10.42 2.86
C ARG A 200 -1.43 11.77 3.06
N MET A 201 -0.48 12.08 2.19
CA MET A 201 0.16 13.41 2.13
C MET A 201 -0.57 14.31 1.16
N ALA A 202 -0.33 15.61 1.23
CA ALA A 202 -0.73 16.59 0.22
C ALA A 202 0.46 16.94 -0.66
N LEU A 203 0.20 17.36 -1.90
CA LEU A 203 1.21 17.63 -2.90
C LEU A 203 1.17 19.10 -3.32
N VAL A 204 2.30 19.81 -3.20
CA VAL A 204 2.56 21.08 -3.86
C VAL A 204 3.30 20.81 -5.16
N VAL A 205 2.79 21.39 -6.25
CA VAL A 205 3.46 21.40 -7.55
C VAL A 205 3.86 22.84 -7.87
N VAL A 206 5.12 23.05 -8.19
CA VAL A 206 5.64 24.36 -8.58
C VAL A 206 6.01 24.32 -10.05
N ASP A 207 5.33 25.15 -10.84
CA ASP A 207 5.55 25.31 -12.28
C ASP A 207 6.39 26.56 -12.50
N MET A 208 7.62 26.38 -12.96
CA MET A 208 8.61 27.43 -13.14
C MET A 208 8.62 27.96 -14.55
N PRO A 209 8.96 29.25 -14.78
CA PRO A 209 9.20 29.77 -16.12
C PRO A 209 10.30 28.96 -16.81
N ARG A 210 10.13 28.60 -18.08
CA ARG A 210 11.11 27.80 -18.85
C ARG A 210 12.51 28.40 -18.87
N THR A 211 12.62 29.73 -18.79
CA THR A 211 13.90 30.48 -18.75
C THR A 211 14.63 30.32 -17.42
N ALA A 212 13.95 29.93 -16.34
CA ALA A 212 14.49 29.86 -14.98
C ALA A 212 14.82 28.43 -14.53
N ALA A 213 14.38 27.40 -15.24
CA ALA A 213 14.37 26.01 -14.76
C ALA A 213 15.75 25.44 -14.33
N SER A 214 16.84 25.95 -14.91
CA SER A 214 18.21 25.46 -14.57
C SER A 214 18.86 26.21 -13.40
N SER A 215 18.25 27.28 -12.92
CA SER A 215 18.82 28.16 -11.89
C SER A 215 18.11 28.15 -10.55
N VAL A 216 17.01 27.36 -10.47
CA VAL A 216 16.17 27.29 -9.26
C VAL A 216 16.94 26.71 -8.07
N ARG A 217 16.82 27.37 -6.92
CA ARG A 217 17.38 26.93 -5.64
C ARG A 217 16.30 27.03 -4.57
N PHE A 218 15.95 25.91 -3.97
CA PHE A 218 15.08 25.86 -2.81
C PHE A 218 15.89 25.83 -1.51
N ASP A 219 15.29 26.34 -0.44
CA ASP A 219 15.87 26.27 0.89
C ASP A 219 15.92 24.82 1.37
N ALA A 220 16.95 24.50 2.16
CA ALA A 220 17.12 23.16 2.72
C ALA A 220 16.00 22.74 3.70
N ALA A 221 15.21 23.70 4.19
CA ALA A 221 14.08 23.41 5.08
C ALA A 221 12.92 22.69 4.38
N ALA A 222 12.78 22.89 3.05
CA ALA A 222 11.79 22.20 2.22
C ALA A 222 12.28 22.20 0.76
N CYS A 223 13.00 21.14 0.37
CA CYS A 223 13.61 21.00 -0.94
C CYS A 223 12.81 20.00 -1.82
N PRO A 224 12.10 20.49 -2.88
CA PRO A 224 11.31 19.64 -3.75
C PRO A 224 12.14 18.74 -4.67
N SER A 225 11.52 17.67 -5.16
CA SER A 225 12.02 16.87 -6.26
C SER A 225 11.69 17.49 -7.61
N VAL A 226 12.62 17.45 -8.57
CA VAL A 226 12.38 17.87 -9.96
C VAL A 226 11.91 16.69 -10.79
N PHE A 227 10.86 16.90 -11.60
CA PHE A 227 10.25 15.88 -12.45
C PHE A 227 10.57 16.10 -13.94
N PRO A 228 10.43 15.05 -14.79
CA PRO A 228 10.77 15.15 -16.21
C PRO A 228 9.96 16.20 -16.98
N ASP A 229 8.76 16.56 -16.49
CA ASP A 229 7.94 17.65 -17.05
C ASP A 229 8.45 19.06 -16.70
N GLY A 230 9.52 19.14 -15.89
CA GLY A 230 10.11 20.39 -15.41
C GLY A 230 9.44 20.96 -14.16
N SER A 231 8.40 20.31 -13.65
CA SER A 231 7.76 20.73 -12.39
C SER A 231 8.60 20.32 -11.18
N TYR A 232 8.51 21.11 -10.11
CA TYR A 232 9.03 20.77 -8.80
C TYR A 232 7.87 20.29 -7.93
N ARG A 233 8.04 19.16 -7.25
CA ARG A 233 6.98 18.52 -6.45
C ARG A 233 7.46 18.29 -5.04
N TYR A 234 6.60 18.65 -4.07
CA TYR A 234 6.89 18.53 -2.65
C TYR A 234 5.69 17.95 -1.90
N LEU A 235 5.94 16.89 -1.15
CA LEU A 235 4.96 16.22 -0.30
C LEU A 235 5.05 16.75 1.13
N PHE A 236 3.90 17.06 1.72
CA PHE A 236 3.85 17.54 3.09
C PHE A 236 2.64 16.98 3.83
N LYS A 237 2.72 17.01 5.17
CA LYS A 237 1.60 16.59 6.02
C LYS A 237 0.53 17.68 6.04
N PRO A 238 -0.71 17.39 5.59
CA PRO A 238 -1.77 18.40 5.49
C PRO A 238 -2.01 19.19 6.78
N ALA A 239 -1.95 18.50 7.94
CA ALA A 239 -2.18 19.11 9.23
C ALA A 239 -1.12 20.17 9.64
N SER A 240 0.08 20.09 9.05
CA SER A 240 1.20 20.99 9.41
C SER A 240 1.33 22.18 8.46
N GLY A 241 0.80 22.10 7.25
CA GLY A 241 1.10 23.05 6.18
C GLY A 241 2.56 22.97 5.73
N VAL A 242 2.98 23.85 4.82
CA VAL A 242 4.38 23.97 4.38
C VAL A 242 4.67 25.36 3.83
N LYS A 243 5.90 25.84 4.03
CA LYS A 243 6.46 27.00 3.32
C LYS A 243 7.63 26.53 2.46
N LEU A 244 7.55 26.79 1.16
CA LEU A 244 8.64 26.61 0.20
C LEU A 244 9.21 27.99 -0.10
N SER A 245 10.48 28.20 0.20
CA SER A 245 11.22 29.42 -0.14
C SER A 245 12.26 29.09 -1.19
N ALA A 246 12.33 29.87 -2.26
CA ALA A 246 13.26 29.62 -3.35
C ALA A 246 13.69 30.88 -4.08
N SER A 247 14.76 30.74 -4.85
CA SER A 247 15.23 31.77 -5.79
C SER A 247 15.54 31.15 -7.15
N TYR A 248 15.47 31.99 -8.20
CA TYR A 248 15.93 31.65 -9.55
C TYR A 248 16.63 32.83 -10.19
N ASN A 249 17.40 32.60 -11.28
CA ASN A 249 18.12 33.62 -12.01
C ASN A 249 17.84 33.49 -13.51
N ASP A 250 17.26 34.52 -14.11
CA ASP A 250 17.00 34.66 -15.56
C ASP A 250 17.80 35.83 -16.18
N GLY A 251 18.80 36.33 -15.50
CA GLY A 251 19.57 37.55 -15.70
C GLY A 251 19.49 38.47 -14.50
N GLN A 252 18.47 38.29 -13.68
CA GLN A 252 18.30 38.88 -12.34
C GLN A 252 17.91 37.82 -11.34
N ILE A 253 18.26 38.04 -10.09
CA ILE A 253 17.86 37.11 -9.01
C ILE A 253 16.45 37.49 -8.56
N HIS A 254 15.55 36.50 -8.62
CA HIS A 254 14.19 36.57 -8.12
C HIS A 254 14.02 35.63 -6.93
N GLU A 255 13.39 36.11 -5.86
CA GLU A 255 13.01 35.32 -4.71
C GLU A 255 11.49 35.16 -4.67
N PHE A 256 11.02 33.97 -4.23
CA PHE A 256 9.60 33.73 -4.06
C PHE A 256 9.34 32.76 -2.90
N ASP A 257 8.19 32.93 -2.28
CA ASP A 257 7.66 32.05 -1.24
C ASP A 257 6.33 31.44 -1.68
N ILE A 258 6.14 30.16 -1.41
CA ILE A 258 4.85 29.48 -1.49
C ILE A 258 4.49 29.04 -0.08
N ASP A 259 3.46 29.64 0.48
CA ASP A 259 2.95 29.34 1.80
C ASP A 259 1.62 28.60 1.70
N VAL A 260 1.59 27.38 2.21
CA VAL A 260 0.39 26.54 2.27
C VAL A 260 0.04 26.32 3.73
N ALA A 261 -1.01 27.00 4.16
CA ALA A 261 -1.45 26.92 5.56
C ALA A 261 -1.84 25.49 5.96
N ALA A 262 -1.75 25.20 7.26
CA ALA A 262 -2.21 23.95 7.82
C ALA A 262 -3.67 23.66 7.40
N SER A 263 -3.93 22.41 6.98
CA SER A 263 -5.24 21.93 6.50
C SER A 263 -5.81 22.67 5.27
N ALA A 264 -5.01 23.47 4.56
CA ALA A 264 -5.45 24.11 3.32
C ALA A 264 -5.62 23.14 2.15
N LEU A 265 -4.90 22.02 2.19
CA LEU A 265 -5.05 20.89 1.26
C LEU A 265 -5.47 19.64 2.04
N ALA A 266 -6.38 18.86 1.47
CA ALA A 266 -6.77 17.56 2.04
C ALA A 266 -5.69 16.49 1.76
N PRO A 267 -5.63 15.41 2.54
CA PRO A 267 -4.82 14.24 2.17
C PRO A 267 -5.18 13.77 0.75
N GLY A 268 -4.18 13.37 -0.05
CA GLY A 268 -4.37 12.92 -1.42
C GLY A 268 -4.78 14.01 -2.41
N SER A 269 -4.69 15.29 -2.02
CA SER A 269 -4.95 16.40 -2.95
C SER A 269 -3.66 17.14 -3.33
N TYR A 270 -3.69 17.78 -4.50
CA TYR A 270 -2.59 18.63 -4.97
C TYR A 270 -3.05 20.03 -5.33
N LYS A 271 -2.10 20.97 -5.31
CA LYS A 271 -2.27 22.31 -5.86
C LYS A 271 -1.02 22.74 -6.62
N THR A 272 -1.24 23.27 -7.83
CA THR A 272 -0.17 23.84 -8.67
C THR A 272 -0.03 25.33 -8.41
N TYR A 273 1.20 25.77 -8.21
CA TYR A 273 1.61 27.16 -8.08
C TYR A 273 2.47 27.52 -9.28
N LYS A 274 2.04 28.53 -10.06
CA LYS A 274 2.82 29.06 -11.17
C LYS A 274 3.66 30.21 -10.69
N VAL A 275 4.97 30.14 -10.93
CA VAL A 275 5.89 31.23 -10.69
C VAL A 275 5.99 32.03 -11.99
N ASP A 276 5.32 33.17 -12.02
CA ASP A 276 5.42 34.11 -13.17
C ASP A 276 6.75 34.86 -13.06
N GLY A 277 7.61 34.71 -14.06
CA GLY A 277 8.86 35.47 -14.12
C GLY A 277 8.53 36.97 -14.19
N GLY A 278 8.60 37.65 -13.04
CA GLY A 278 8.24 39.01 -12.79
C GLY A 278 8.22 39.93 -14.02
N ALA A 279 7.12 39.94 -14.77
CA ALA A 279 6.81 40.99 -15.71
C ALA A 279 6.39 42.18 -14.83
N SER A 280 7.34 43.09 -14.61
CA SER A 280 7.10 44.42 -14.06
C SER A 280 6.22 45.23 -15.01
#